data_4dbe18e7bdb0d0873fd2c643af7a64d8
#
_entry.id   4dbe18e7bdb0d0873fd2c643af7a64d8
#
_cell.length_a   1.000
_cell.length_b   1.000
_cell.length_c   1.000
_cell.angle_alpha   90.00
_cell.angle_beta   90.00
_cell.angle_gamma   90.00
#
_symmetry.space_group_name_H-M   'P 1'
#
loop_
_entity.id
_entity.type
_entity.pdbx_description
1 polymer ?
#
loop_
_entity_poly.entity_id
_entity_poly.type
_entity_poly.pdbx_seq_one_letter_code
_entity_poly.pdbx_strand_id
1 'polypeptide(L)'
;MNKLNEPTPRRNFLTNSVKGTLTLGVGMSTLASLLQSFTFAEDEDSGLLLQGAGAVTTEAQFRAAVAGPVNTSMMSSQLAVAQATNPYAKQFAGFELEETKGMISILKDLGTTPPPPDAKAQAMMTQMKAATGAAFDKAYITAQLQTHQLLQTLTQGYLASPAPAKTNMMEMHGRHIATLALATIKEHVAITQRLSTVVGS
;
A
#
# COMPACT_ATOMS: atom_id res chain seq x y z
N MET A 1 -32.19 32.07 -25.51
CA MET A 1 -32.48 30.62 -25.57
C MET A 1 -31.29 29.87 -25.00
N ASN A 2 -31.49 29.37 -23.78
CA ASN A 2 -30.47 28.70 -22.96
C ASN A 2 -30.20 27.29 -23.50
N LYS A 3 -28.95 27.00 -23.88
CA LYS A 3 -28.43 25.64 -24.08
C LYS A 3 -27.41 25.31 -22.98
N LEU A 4 -27.91 25.16 -21.79
CA LEU A 4 -27.13 24.60 -20.66
C LEU A 4 -28.02 23.57 -19.98
N ASN A 5 -27.93 22.31 -20.36
CA ASN A 5 -28.26 21.11 -19.58
C ASN A 5 -28.42 19.90 -20.54
N GLU A 6 -27.30 19.38 -21.03
CA GLU A 6 -27.27 17.99 -21.44
C GLU A 6 -26.30 17.23 -20.52
N PRO A 7 -26.74 16.21 -19.82
CA PRO A 7 -25.86 15.41 -18.98
C PRO A 7 -24.93 14.58 -19.88
N THR A 8 -23.64 14.84 -19.79
CA THR A 8 -22.59 14.04 -20.44
C THR A 8 -22.70 12.59 -19.96
N PRO A 9 -22.95 11.62 -20.84
CA PRO A 9 -23.11 10.24 -20.39
C PRO A 9 -21.79 9.68 -19.87
N ARG A 10 -21.80 9.23 -18.63
CA ARG A 10 -20.65 8.60 -17.91
C ARG A 10 -20.07 7.37 -18.63
N ARG A 11 -20.68 6.91 -19.70
CA ARG A 11 -20.26 5.72 -20.45
C ARG A 11 -19.06 5.93 -21.37
N ASN A 12 -18.75 7.16 -21.79
CA ASN A 12 -17.67 7.42 -22.75
C ASN A 12 -16.29 7.55 -22.12
N PHE A 13 -16.19 7.61 -20.78
CA PHE A 13 -14.90 7.67 -20.10
C PHE A 13 -14.16 6.32 -20.07
N LEU A 14 -14.90 5.21 -20.13
CA LEU A 14 -14.32 3.87 -20.04
C LEU A 14 -13.89 3.26 -21.38
N THR A 15 -14.32 3.82 -22.52
CA THR A 15 -14.07 3.23 -23.85
C THR A 15 -12.78 3.70 -24.52
N ASN A 16 -12.16 4.78 -24.05
CA ASN A 16 -10.93 5.31 -24.64
C ASN A 16 -9.63 4.83 -23.98
N SER A 17 -9.70 4.00 -22.94
CA SER A 17 -8.50 3.51 -22.22
C SER A 17 -8.00 2.13 -22.68
N VAL A 18 -8.62 1.52 -23.70
CA VAL A 18 -8.25 0.15 -24.14
C VAL A 18 -7.96 0.12 -25.64
N LYS A 19 -7.05 0.98 -26.11
CA LYS A 19 -6.38 0.81 -27.40
C LYS A 19 -4.90 1.12 -27.26
N GLY A 20 -4.22 0.33 -26.44
CA GLY A 20 -2.77 0.22 -26.42
C GLY A 20 -2.43 -1.25 -26.60
N THR A 21 -1.94 -1.61 -27.76
CA THR A 21 -1.47 -2.93 -28.15
C THR A 21 -0.39 -3.39 -27.17
N LEU A 22 -0.69 -4.38 -26.35
CA LEU A 22 0.31 -5.10 -25.55
C LEU A 22 1.09 -6.04 -26.49
N THR A 23 2.25 -5.59 -26.94
CA THR A 23 3.31 -6.50 -27.40
C THR A 23 3.88 -7.19 -26.16
N LEU A 24 3.54 -8.46 -25.99
CA LEU A 24 4.21 -9.39 -25.08
C LEU A 24 5.63 -9.62 -25.59
N GLY A 25 6.60 -8.97 -24.97
CA GLY A 25 8.02 -9.15 -25.20
C GLY A 25 8.80 -9.11 -23.90
N VAL A 26 9.18 -10.30 -23.42
CA VAL A 26 10.38 -10.59 -22.64
C VAL A 26 10.81 -9.49 -21.61
N GLY A 27 10.48 -9.67 -20.35
CA GLY A 27 10.92 -8.75 -19.28
C GLY A 27 10.75 -9.26 -17.85
N MET A 28 10.83 -10.59 -17.60
CA MET A 28 10.84 -11.12 -16.22
C MET A 28 12.16 -10.88 -15.47
N SER A 29 13.14 -10.22 -16.09
CA SER A 29 14.47 -10.02 -15.49
C SER A 29 14.67 -8.66 -14.79
N THR A 30 13.76 -7.70 -14.96
CA THR A 30 13.96 -6.33 -14.42
C THR A 30 13.41 -6.10 -13.02
N LEU A 31 12.47 -6.92 -12.56
CA LEU A 31 11.96 -6.83 -11.18
C LEU A 31 12.96 -7.38 -10.15
N ALA A 32 13.73 -8.40 -10.51
CA ALA A 32 14.79 -8.92 -9.65
C ALA A 32 15.96 -7.93 -9.51
N SER A 33 16.25 -7.14 -10.55
CA SER A 33 17.37 -6.17 -10.54
C SER A 33 17.06 -4.91 -9.73
N LEU A 34 15.79 -4.51 -9.62
CA LEU A 34 15.39 -3.40 -8.77
C LEU A 34 15.40 -3.75 -7.27
N LEU A 35 15.20 -5.03 -6.94
CA LEU A 35 15.38 -5.53 -5.58
C LEU A 35 16.86 -5.65 -5.17
N GLN A 36 17.79 -5.77 -6.13
CA GLN A 36 19.23 -5.87 -5.87
C GLN A 36 19.92 -4.52 -5.71
N SER A 37 19.29 -3.40 -6.07
CA SER A 37 19.89 -2.06 -5.92
C SER A 37 19.81 -1.51 -4.49
N PHE A 38 19.15 -2.20 -3.59
CA PHE A 38 19.12 -1.92 -2.15
C PHE A 38 19.76 -3.09 -1.39
N THR A 39 21.01 -3.41 -1.75
CA THR A 39 21.84 -4.26 -0.88
C THR A 39 22.21 -3.47 0.36
N PHE A 40 21.33 -3.48 1.34
CA PHE A 40 21.76 -3.48 2.73
C PHE A 40 22.40 -4.84 2.97
N ALA A 41 23.49 -4.89 3.72
CA ALA A 41 24.25 -6.08 4.03
C ALA A 41 23.34 -7.30 4.18
N GLU A 42 23.70 -8.38 3.49
CA GLU A 42 23.06 -9.68 3.58
C GLU A 42 23.18 -10.19 5.02
N ASP A 43 22.21 -9.89 5.86
CA ASP A 43 21.87 -10.73 6.97
C ASP A 43 20.91 -11.80 6.43
N GLU A 44 21.33 -13.05 6.50
CA GLU A 44 20.61 -14.24 6.03
C GLU A 44 19.22 -14.42 6.66
N ASP A 45 18.79 -13.51 7.51
CA ASP A 45 17.50 -13.53 8.24
C ASP A 45 16.34 -12.89 7.46
N SER A 46 16.60 -12.18 6.35
CA SER A 46 15.55 -11.54 5.55
C SER A 46 14.73 -12.54 4.71
N GLY A 47 15.25 -13.73 4.46
CA GLY A 47 14.54 -14.85 3.83
C GLY A 47 13.49 -15.49 4.75
N LEU A 48 13.63 -15.32 6.06
CA LEU A 48 12.75 -15.93 7.06
C LEU A 48 11.39 -15.24 7.16
N LEU A 49 11.31 -13.94 6.83
CA LEU A 49 10.05 -13.19 6.92
C LEU A 49 9.07 -13.52 5.78
N LEU A 50 9.55 -13.96 4.64
CA LEU A 50 8.71 -14.47 3.53
C LEU A 50 8.50 -15.99 3.63
N GLN A 51 9.39 -16.74 4.29
CA GLN A 51 9.24 -18.18 4.52
C GLN A 51 8.53 -18.53 5.82
N GLY A 52 8.45 -17.60 6.77
CA GLY A 52 7.75 -17.79 8.06
C GLY A 52 6.31 -17.27 8.09
N ALA A 53 5.88 -16.49 7.12
CA ALA A 53 4.47 -16.13 6.96
C ALA A 53 3.75 -17.33 6.31
N GLY A 54 3.35 -18.30 7.10
CA GLY A 54 2.39 -19.32 6.69
C GLY A 54 1.24 -18.63 5.94
N ALA A 55 0.65 -19.28 4.94
CA ALA A 55 -0.41 -18.70 4.13
C ALA A 55 -1.44 -18.00 5.02
N VAL A 56 -1.67 -16.71 4.79
CA VAL A 56 -2.69 -15.93 5.50
C VAL A 56 -4.06 -16.43 5.03
N THR A 57 -4.69 -17.26 5.83
CA THR A 57 -5.93 -17.96 5.45
C THR A 57 -7.12 -17.63 6.34
N THR A 58 -6.88 -17.05 7.52
CA THR A 58 -7.93 -16.65 8.46
C THR A 58 -7.95 -15.14 8.67
N GLU A 59 -9.09 -14.64 9.11
CA GLU A 59 -9.29 -13.23 9.46
C GLU A 59 -8.29 -12.74 10.52
N ALA A 60 -8.09 -13.53 11.57
CA ALA A 60 -7.14 -13.19 12.63
C ALA A 60 -5.69 -13.11 12.13
N GLN A 61 -5.27 -14.05 11.26
CA GLN A 61 -3.96 -14.02 10.62
C GLN A 61 -3.82 -12.79 9.71
N PHE A 62 -4.87 -12.46 8.96
CA PHE A 62 -4.88 -11.26 8.10
C PHE A 62 -4.69 -9.99 8.92
N ARG A 63 -5.48 -9.79 9.98
CA ARG A 63 -5.34 -8.63 10.86
C ARG A 63 -3.93 -8.52 11.46
N ALA A 64 -3.40 -9.64 11.95
CA ALA A 64 -2.05 -9.67 12.52
C ALA A 64 -0.98 -9.30 11.48
N ALA A 65 -1.11 -9.81 10.24
CA ALA A 65 -0.16 -9.58 9.17
C ALA A 65 -0.16 -8.13 8.67
N VAL A 66 -1.33 -7.47 8.59
CA VAL A 66 -1.42 -6.10 8.06
C VAL A 66 -1.18 -5.03 9.12
N ALA A 67 -1.31 -5.33 10.40
CA ALA A 67 -1.26 -4.35 11.47
C ALA A 67 0.08 -3.57 11.54
N GLY A 68 1.20 -4.25 11.37
CA GLY A 68 2.53 -3.64 11.35
C GLY A 68 2.72 -2.69 10.15
N PRO A 69 2.53 -3.16 8.90
CA PRO A 69 2.59 -2.32 7.71
C PRO A 69 1.66 -1.10 7.77
N VAL A 70 0.40 -1.27 8.21
CA VAL A 70 -0.54 -0.14 8.37
C VAL A 70 -0.04 0.88 9.39
N ASN A 71 0.51 0.42 10.53
CA ASN A 71 1.10 1.32 11.52
C ASN A 71 2.31 2.08 10.97
N THR A 72 3.16 1.41 10.20
CA THR A 72 4.31 2.03 9.55
C THR A 72 3.87 3.09 8.52
N SER A 73 2.85 2.79 7.71
CA SER A 73 2.29 3.75 6.77
C SER A 73 1.71 4.98 7.48
N MET A 74 0.97 4.79 8.57
CA MET A 74 0.45 5.90 9.38
C MET A 74 1.57 6.79 9.91
N MET A 75 2.62 6.20 10.49
CA MET A 75 3.72 6.97 11.08
C MET A 75 4.51 7.76 10.03
N SER A 76 4.79 7.17 8.87
CA SER A 76 5.49 7.83 7.78
C SER A 76 4.62 8.94 7.15
N SER A 77 3.32 8.73 7.00
CA SER A 77 2.39 9.74 6.49
C SER A 77 2.23 10.92 7.46
N GLN A 78 2.25 10.65 8.78
CA GLN A 78 2.27 11.71 9.79
C GLN A 78 3.48 12.64 9.66
N LEU A 79 4.68 12.07 9.38
CA LEU A 79 5.86 12.88 9.06
C LEU A 79 5.68 13.65 7.75
N ALA A 80 5.15 13.00 6.72
CA ALA A 80 5.05 13.59 5.39
C ALA A 80 4.03 14.74 5.33
N VAL A 81 2.95 14.69 6.08
CA VAL A 81 2.01 15.82 6.21
C VAL A 81 2.75 17.07 6.71
N ALA A 82 3.71 16.92 7.62
CA ALA A 82 4.48 18.03 8.17
C ALA A 82 5.63 18.47 7.23
N GLN A 83 6.38 17.52 6.66
CA GLN A 83 7.69 17.76 6.06
C GLN A 83 7.72 17.72 4.53
N ALA A 84 6.75 17.09 3.86
CA ALA A 84 6.74 16.98 2.41
C ALA A 84 6.67 18.36 1.75
N THR A 85 7.51 18.56 0.75
CA THR A 85 7.61 19.79 -0.06
C THR A 85 6.89 19.66 -1.39
N ASN A 86 6.82 18.46 -1.95
CA ASN A 86 6.03 18.21 -3.15
C ASN A 86 4.53 18.21 -2.79
N PRO A 87 3.69 19.06 -3.44
CA PRO A 87 2.28 19.20 -3.09
C PRO A 87 1.48 17.90 -3.27
N TYR A 88 1.81 17.08 -4.25
CA TYR A 88 1.12 15.80 -4.49
C TYR A 88 1.51 14.75 -3.46
N ALA A 89 2.79 14.68 -3.07
CA ALA A 89 3.24 13.81 -1.99
C ALA A 89 2.59 14.21 -0.67
N LYS A 90 2.49 15.50 -0.39
CA LYS A 90 1.82 16.02 0.81
C LYS A 90 0.32 15.74 0.81
N GLN A 91 -0.34 15.90 -0.33
CA GLN A 91 -1.76 15.59 -0.48
C GLN A 91 -2.03 14.10 -0.27
N PHE A 92 -1.24 13.23 -0.91
CA PHE A 92 -1.31 11.79 -0.71
C PHE A 92 -1.11 11.42 0.77
N ALA A 93 -0.12 12.03 1.43
CA ALA A 93 0.13 11.80 2.85
C ALA A 93 -1.07 12.16 3.74
N GLY A 94 -1.81 13.20 3.39
CA GLY A 94 -3.03 13.59 4.11
C GLY A 94 -4.12 12.53 4.02
N PHE A 95 -4.38 12.00 2.83
CA PHE A 95 -5.37 10.94 2.63
C PHE A 95 -4.95 9.65 3.33
N GLU A 96 -3.72 9.21 3.09
CA GLU A 96 -3.15 8.01 3.69
C GLU A 96 -3.18 8.04 5.23
N LEU A 97 -2.90 9.21 5.83
CA LEU A 97 -2.94 9.37 7.27
C LEU A 97 -4.35 9.14 7.84
N GLU A 98 -5.38 9.67 7.20
CA GLU A 98 -6.76 9.50 7.67
C GLU A 98 -7.25 8.05 7.45
N GLU A 99 -6.93 7.44 6.32
CA GLU A 99 -7.29 6.06 6.01
C GLU A 99 -6.62 5.05 6.96
N THR A 100 -5.32 5.24 7.23
CA THR A 100 -4.59 4.37 8.16
C THR A 100 -5.04 4.54 9.60
N LYS A 101 -5.41 5.75 10.05
CA LYS A 101 -6.05 5.95 11.35
C LYS A 101 -7.36 5.18 11.46
N GLY A 102 -8.20 5.25 10.42
CA GLY A 102 -9.44 4.49 10.34
C GLY A 102 -9.21 2.98 10.40
N MET A 103 -8.25 2.49 9.63
CA MET A 103 -7.88 1.06 9.65
C MET A 103 -7.36 0.62 11.02
N ILE A 104 -6.51 1.40 11.68
CA ILE A 104 -6.00 1.10 13.02
C ILE A 104 -7.14 1.09 14.05
N SER A 105 -8.13 1.99 13.94
CA SER A 105 -9.31 1.94 14.79
C SER A 105 -10.06 0.62 14.63
N ILE A 106 -10.35 0.23 13.39
CA ILE A 106 -11.02 -1.05 13.09
C ILE A 106 -10.21 -2.24 13.63
N LEU A 107 -8.90 -2.28 13.41
CA LEU A 107 -8.03 -3.35 13.93
C LEU A 107 -8.12 -3.47 15.46
N LYS A 108 -8.12 -2.34 16.18
CA LYS A 108 -8.25 -2.29 17.64
C LYS A 108 -9.63 -2.76 18.10
N ASP A 109 -10.70 -2.32 17.45
CA ASP A 109 -12.07 -2.75 17.75
C ASP A 109 -12.24 -4.25 17.58
N LEU A 110 -11.50 -4.84 16.62
CA LEU A 110 -11.43 -6.28 16.40
C LEU A 110 -10.40 -7.00 17.29
N GLY A 111 -9.80 -6.32 18.28
CA GLY A 111 -8.87 -6.89 19.24
C GLY A 111 -7.44 -7.06 18.75
N THR A 112 -7.04 -6.35 17.66
CA THR A 112 -5.66 -6.39 17.14
C THR A 112 -4.96 -5.07 17.40
N THR A 113 -4.00 -5.05 18.31
CA THR A 113 -3.14 -3.88 18.54
C THR A 113 -1.94 -3.94 17.59
N PRO A 114 -1.69 -2.89 16.78
CA PRO A 114 -0.51 -2.85 15.93
C PRO A 114 0.77 -3.01 16.76
N PRO A 115 1.72 -3.84 16.30
CA PRO A 115 3.01 -3.98 16.97
C PRO A 115 3.83 -2.70 16.81
N PRO A 116 4.86 -2.48 17.64
CA PRO A 116 5.85 -1.45 17.39
C PRO A 116 6.55 -1.72 16.04
N PRO A 117 7.08 -0.66 15.39
CA PRO A 117 7.82 -0.82 14.14
C PRO A 117 8.98 -1.81 14.30
N ASP A 118 9.13 -2.73 13.35
CA ASP A 118 10.27 -3.64 13.29
C ASP A 118 11.58 -2.90 12.90
N ALA A 119 12.70 -3.59 12.89
CA ALA A 119 14.00 -2.99 12.60
C ALA A 119 14.05 -2.33 11.21
N LYS A 120 13.38 -2.92 10.21
CA LYS A 120 13.31 -2.37 8.86
C LYS A 120 12.50 -1.09 8.82
N ALA A 121 11.33 -1.07 9.46
CA ALA A 121 10.49 0.12 9.56
C ALA A 121 11.19 1.22 10.38
N GLN A 122 11.91 0.88 11.44
CA GLN A 122 12.70 1.82 12.23
C GLN A 122 13.83 2.47 11.40
N ALA A 123 14.58 1.66 10.63
CA ALA A 123 15.63 2.15 9.74
C ALA A 123 15.06 3.09 8.67
N MET A 124 13.97 2.72 8.04
CA MET A 124 13.25 3.55 7.06
C MET A 124 12.80 4.88 7.68
N MET A 125 12.18 4.86 8.84
CA MET A 125 11.76 6.08 9.55
C MET A 125 12.94 6.97 9.93
N THR A 126 14.08 6.39 10.29
CA THR A 126 15.32 7.13 10.60
C THR A 126 15.85 7.82 9.35
N GLN A 127 15.91 7.13 8.21
CA GLN A 127 16.31 7.72 6.93
C GLN A 127 15.39 8.88 6.53
N MET A 128 14.08 8.69 6.64
CA MET A 128 13.11 9.74 6.33
C MET A 128 13.29 10.97 7.21
N LYS A 129 13.50 10.79 8.52
CA LYS A 129 13.72 11.90 9.46
C LYS A 129 15.00 12.69 9.17
N ALA A 130 16.04 12.04 8.63
CA ALA A 130 17.30 12.67 8.26
C ALA A 130 17.22 13.39 6.89
N ALA A 131 16.24 13.06 6.05
CA ALA A 131 16.06 13.66 4.74
C ALA A 131 15.25 14.96 4.80
N THR A 132 15.46 15.85 3.84
CA THR A 132 14.70 17.10 3.68
C THR A 132 14.40 17.39 2.22
N GLY A 133 13.39 18.21 1.94
CA GLY A 133 13.04 18.63 0.59
C GLY A 133 12.71 17.43 -0.33
N ALA A 134 13.19 17.49 -1.55
CA ALA A 134 12.96 16.44 -2.54
C ALA A 134 13.48 15.06 -2.11
N ALA A 135 14.56 14.99 -1.33
CA ALA A 135 15.07 13.73 -0.80
C ALA A 135 14.10 13.09 0.21
N PHE A 136 13.44 13.90 1.05
CA PHE A 136 12.37 13.45 1.92
C PHE A 136 11.17 12.93 1.11
N ASP A 137 10.70 13.72 0.13
CA ASP A 137 9.55 13.37 -0.71
C ASP A 137 9.78 12.02 -1.42
N LYS A 138 10.98 11.83 -1.99
CA LYS A 138 11.38 10.58 -2.62
C LYS A 138 11.40 9.42 -1.63
N ALA A 139 12.00 9.60 -0.45
CA ALA A 139 12.05 8.56 0.59
C ALA A 139 10.64 8.16 1.04
N TYR A 140 9.76 9.13 1.27
CA TYR A 140 8.37 8.90 1.65
C TYR A 140 7.60 8.10 0.59
N ILE A 141 7.60 8.55 -0.67
CA ILE A 141 6.86 7.88 -1.75
C ILE A 141 7.41 6.47 -2.01
N THR A 142 8.73 6.28 -1.93
CA THR A 142 9.34 4.94 -2.05
C THR A 142 8.87 4.02 -0.91
N ALA A 143 8.87 4.50 0.32
CA ALA A 143 8.40 3.75 1.48
C ALA A 143 6.92 3.37 1.35
N GLN A 144 6.08 4.31 0.92
CA GLN A 144 4.66 4.06 0.69
C GLN A 144 4.42 3.02 -0.40
N LEU A 145 5.12 3.12 -1.53
CA LEU A 145 5.01 2.13 -2.60
C LEU A 145 5.34 0.72 -2.11
N GLN A 146 6.46 0.55 -1.40
CA GLN A 146 6.87 -0.75 -0.86
C GLN A 146 5.86 -1.30 0.16
N THR A 147 5.37 -0.45 1.06
CA THR A 147 4.39 -0.83 2.07
C THR A 147 3.07 -1.27 1.42
N HIS A 148 2.58 -0.53 0.41
CA HIS A 148 1.34 -0.88 -0.28
C HIS A 148 1.48 -2.13 -1.15
N GLN A 149 2.64 -2.39 -1.76
CA GLN A 149 2.91 -3.65 -2.47
C GLN A 149 2.87 -4.86 -1.51
N LEU A 150 3.43 -4.71 -0.30
CA LEU A 150 3.33 -5.74 0.75
C LEU A 150 1.88 -5.95 1.18
N LEU A 151 1.17 -4.87 1.50
CA LEU A 151 -0.26 -4.94 1.88
C LEU A 151 -1.11 -5.57 0.78
N GLN A 152 -0.83 -5.26 -0.49
CA GLN A 152 -1.50 -5.87 -1.64
C GLN A 152 -1.28 -7.38 -1.67
N THR A 153 -0.05 -7.83 -1.49
CA THR A 153 0.31 -9.26 -1.47
C THR A 153 -0.40 -10.00 -0.34
N LEU A 154 -0.36 -9.46 0.88
CA LEU A 154 -1.00 -10.06 2.05
C LEU A 154 -2.53 -10.14 1.88
N THR A 155 -3.14 -9.07 1.38
CA THR A 155 -4.59 -8.99 1.20
C THR A 155 -5.07 -9.91 0.08
N GLN A 156 -4.34 -9.99 -1.04
CA GLN A 156 -4.64 -10.90 -2.12
C GLN A 156 -4.49 -12.36 -1.67
N GLY A 157 -3.44 -12.70 -0.91
CA GLY A 157 -3.23 -14.02 -0.36
C GLY A 157 -4.39 -14.46 0.54
N TYR A 158 -4.83 -13.58 1.45
CA TYR A 158 -5.99 -13.85 2.28
C TYR A 158 -7.28 -14.06 1.47
N LEU A 159 -7.55 -13.20 0.51
CA LEU A 159 -8.77 -13.30 -0.32
C LEU A 159 -8.75 -14.51 -1.27
N ALA A 160 -7.57 -15.02 -1.64
CA ALA A 160 -7.43 -16.23 -2.44
C ALA A 160 -7.67 -17.52 -1.62
N SER A 161 -7.62 -17.45 -0.28
CA SER A 161 -7.93 -18.60 0.57
C SER A 161 -9.40 -19.02 0.44
N PRO A 162 -9.76 -20.28 0.76
CA PRO A 162 -11.15 -20.74 0.67
C PRO A 162 -12.12 -19.84 1.43
N ALA A 163 -13.27 -19.58 0.83
CA ALA A 163 -14.31 -18.77 1.49
C ALA A 163 -14.81 -19.47 2.76
N PRO A 164 -15.04 -18.72 3.85
CA PRO A 164 -15.54 -19.27 5.10
C PRO A 164 -17.00 -19.75 4.96
N ALA A 165 -17.45 -20.60 5.88
CA ALA A 165 -18.87 -20.90 6.00
C ALA A 165 -19.64 -19.60 6.27
N LYS A 166 -20.84 -19.47 5.68
CA LYS A 166 -21.70 -18.27 5.84
C LYS A 166 -22.08 -17.98 7.29
N THR A 167 -21.99 -18.96 8.16
CA THR A 167 -22.23 -18.84 9.60
C THR A 167 -21.06 -18.24 10.36
N ASN A 168 -19.87 -18.18 9.76
CA ASN A 168 -18.70 -17.55 10.37
C ASN A 168 -18.68 -16.06 10.04
N MET A 169 -19.39 -15.27 10.83
CA MET A 169 -19.55 -13.83 10.60
C MET A 169 -18.22 -13.06 10.72
N MET A 170 -17.32 -13.47 11.62
CA MET A 170 -16.01 -12.81 11.77
C MET A 170 -15.18 -12.93 10.50
N GLU A 171 -15.06 -14.15 9.96
CA GLU A 171 -14.36 -14.37 8.69
C GLU A 171 -15.02 -13.64 7.53
N MET A 172 -16.35 -13.58 7.49
CA MET A 172 -17.03 -12.83 6.44
C MET A 172 -16.78 -11.33 6.53
N HIS A 173 -16.85 -10.75 7.73
CA HIS A 173 -16.54 -9.33 7.93
C HIS A 173 -15.09 -9.02 7.59
N GLY A 174 -14.15 -9.88 8.00
CA GLY A 174 -12.75 -9.75 7.63
C GLY A 174 -12.54 -9.72 6.11
N ARG A 175 -13.24 -10.60 5.36
CA ARG A 175 -13.18 -10.61 3.90
C ARG A 175 -13.80 -9.36 3.26
N HIS A 176 -14.88 -8.84 3.83
CA HIS A 176 -15.47 -7.57 3.36
C HIS A 176 -14.48 -6.41 3.54
N ILE A 177 -13.86 -6.31 4.72
CA ILE A 177 -12.82 -5.30 5.00
C ILE A 177 -11.64 -5.48 4.04
N ALA A 178 -11.13 -6.70 3.89
CA ALA A 178 -10.02 -7.00 2.98
C ALA A 178 -10.36 -6.66 1.51
N THR A 179 -11.60 -6.90 1.08
CA THR A 179 -12.04 -6.58 -0.29
C THR A 179 -12.05 -5.07 -0.54
N LEU A 180 -12.56 -4.28 0.41
CA LEU A 180 -12.53 -2.82 0.32
C LEU A 180 -11.10 -2.29 0.39
N ALA A 181 -10.31 -2.78 1.36
CA ALA A 181 -8.91 -2.40 1.50
C ALA A 181 -8.09 -2.71 0.25
N LEU A 182 -8.32 -3.85 -0.42
CA LEU A 182 -7.60 -4.20 -1.64
C LEU A 182 -7.86 -3.20 -2.78
N ALA A 183 -9.06 -2.65 -2.88
CA ALA A 183 -9.38 -1.63 -3.89
C ALA A 183 -8.55 -0.37 -3.65
N THR A 184 -8.54 0.16 -2.43
CA THR A 184 -7.76 1.32 -2.02
C THR A 184 -6.25 1.07 -2.14
N ILE A 185 -5.76 -0.09 -1.68
CA ILE A 185 -4.33 -0.47 -1.80
C ILE A 185 -3.87 -0.46 -3.26
N LYS A 186 -4.66 -1.01 -4.20
CA LYS A 186 -4.33 -0.98 -5.63
C LYS A 186 -4.26 0.44 -6.19
N GLU A 187 -5.17 1.30 -5.76
CA GLU A 187 -5.16 2.71 -6.12
C GLU A 187 -3.90 3.39 -5.60
N HIS A 188 -3.54 3.17 -4.34
CA HIS A 188 -2.33 3.73 -3.72
C HIS A 188 -1.03 3.22 -4.36
N VAL A 189 -0.95 1.95 -4.77
CA VAL A 189 0.16 1.43 -5.56
C VAL A 189 0.28 2.22 -6.87
N ALA A 190 -0.81 2.42 -7.60
CA ALA A 190 -0.78 3.16 -8.86
C ALA A 190 -0.41 4.64 -8.66
N ILE A 191 -0.94 5.29 -7.62
CA ILE A 191 -0.63 6.68 -7.28
C ILE A 191 0.86 6.82 -6.90
N THR A 192 1.37 5.98 -6.02
CA THR A 192 2.76 6.04 -5.55
C THR A 192 3.75 5.68 -6.65
N GLN A 193 3.44 4.74 -7.54
CA GLN A 193 4.22 4.49 -8.76
C GLN A 193 4.33 5.74 -9.62
N ARG A 194 3.21 6.44 -9.86
CA ARG A 194 3.21 7.68 -10.63
C ARG A 194 3.99 8.79 -9.91
N LEU A 195 3.77 8.95 -8.60
CA LEU A 195 4.48 9.98 -7.82
C LEU A 195 5.98 9.72 -7.78
N SER A 196 6.44 8.47 -7.76
CA SER A 196 7.87 8.14 -7.77
C SER A 196 8.61 8.68 -9.00
N THR A 197 7.92 8.84 -10.13
CA THR A 197 8.49 9.47 -11.33
C THR A 197 8.55 11.00 -11.25
N VAL A 198 7.71 11.60 -10.42
CA VAL A 198 7.60 13.08 -10.28
C VAL A 198 8.52 13.60 -9.17
N VAL A 199 8.61 12.89 -8.04
CA VAL A 199 9.45 13.31 -6.90
C VAL A 199 10.93 12.96 -7.08
N GLY A 200 11.29 12.19 -8.10
CA GLY A 200 12.66 11.79 -8.43
C GLY A 200 13.34 12.59 -9.54
N SER A 201 12.59 13.52 -10.17
CA SER A 201 13.09 14.37 -11.27
C SER A 201 13.67 15.69 -10.79
#